data_dfc43cd2f2452b9bcb04cc0942e43f92
#
_entry.id   dfc43cd2f2452b9bcb04cc0942e43f92
#
_cell.length_a   1.000
_cell.length_b   1.000
_cell.length_c   1.000
_cell.angle_alpha   90.00
_cell.angle_beta   90.00
_cell.angle_gamma   90.00
#
_symmetry.space_group_name_H-M   'P 1'
#
loop_
_entity.id
_entity.type
_entity.pdbx_description
1 polymer ?
#
loop_
_entity_poly.entity_id
_entity_poly.type
_entity_poly.pdbx_seq_one_letter_code
_entity_poly.pdbx_strand_id
1 'polypeptide(L)'
;MCHSLSDVPDIIDTWNEGKVADVEGYYENAKINRVYVDRVHVKKAFAEYTAAYNADDPKIKLKIDHTYRVAALCERIAKAAGMCAYDVELAWLSGMLHDVGRFEQIKRYNTFSDADSVDHAKFGADLLFKDGLISTFLNGMVKCTGYKPGALEDRYSSDGVFLYDRLNKSDMEMLELAIRCHNMYRIPQGLNSREQAFCNVLRDADKVDIFKVNIDTPLEEIYNTTTEELMKSDITDEVLEAFDEEHCILKAIRRTPADTVIGHVSLAYELVYDESVRITVEQGYLAKLMHFHSDNEETNRKMAMVREKMDSYVKKRIGEKDA
;
A
#
# COMPACT_ATOMS: atom_id res chain seq x y z
N MET A 1 -14.25 13.13 8.66
CA MET A 1 -15.22 13.68 7.70
C MET A 1 -14.61 13.68 6.33
N CYS A 2 -15.37 13.23 5.32
CA CYS A 2 -14.84 13.15 3.96
C CYS A 2 -14.78 14.55 3.34
N HIS A 3 -13.60 15.03 2.96
CA HIS A 3 -13.41 16.37 2.36
C HIS A 3 -14.22 16.63 1.08
N SER A 4 -14.77 15.55 0.48
CA SER A 4 -15.61 15.65 -0.71
C SER A 4 -16.92 16.42 -0.52
N LEU A 5 -17.27 16.74 0.70
CA LEU A 5 -18.49 17.48 1.04
C LEU A 5 -18.29 18.98 1.08
N SER A 6 -17.05 19.45 1.22
CA SER A 6 -16.71 20.87 1.26
C SER A 6 -16.96 21.62 -0.06
N ASP A 7 -17.25 20.88 -1.13
CA ASP A 7 -17.39 21.42 -2.47
C ASP A 7 -18.85 21.60 -2.94
N VAL A 8 -19.82 21.33 -2.05
CA VAL A 8 -21.25 21.53 -2.30
C VAL A 8 -21.80 22.48 -1.24
N PRO A 9 -21.84 23.81 -1.50
CA PRO A 9 -22.19 24.83 -0.52
C PRO A 9 -23.48 24.57 0.25
N ASP A 10 -24.54 24.14 -0.46
CA ASP A 10 -25.84 23.88 0.16
C ASP A 10 -25.86 22.68 1.11
N ILE A 11 -24.92 21.73 0.92
CA ILE A 11 -24.77 20.56 1.79
C ILE A 11 -23.97 20.93 3.03
N ILE A 12 -22.98 21.83 2.89
CA ILE A 12 -22.18 22.29 4.03
C ILE A 12 -23.06 23.06 5.02
N ASP A 13 -23.91 23.94 4.52
CA ASP A 13 -24.81 24.73 5.38
C ASP A 13 -25.83 23.83 6.08
N THR A 14 -26.46 22.89 5.39
CA THR A 14 -27.40 21.92 5.99
C THR A 14 -26.70 20.96 6.94
N TRP A 15 -25.44 20.62 6.69
CA TRP A 15 -24.65 19.75 7.53
C TRP A 15 -24.18 20.45 8.82
N ASN A 16 -23.73 21.70 8.70
CA ASN A 16 -23.39 22.55 9.84
C ASN A 16 -24.60 22.82 10.75
N GLU A 17 -25.81 22.78 10.19
CA GLU A 17 -27.07 22.88 10.95
C GLU A 17 -27.53 21.52 11.51
N GLY A 18 -26.80 20.41 11.32
CA GLY A 18 -27.16 19.09 11.80
C GLY A 18 -28.39 18.46 11.13
N LYS A 19 -28.79 18.98 9.96
CA LYS A 19 -30.00 18.55 9.24
C LYS A 19 -29.78 17.38 8.29
N VAL A 20 -28.52 17.04 7.94
CA VAL A 20 -28.19 15.89 7.07
C VAL A 20 -27.35 14.89 7.87
N ALA A 21 -27.99 13.81 8.30
CA ALA A 21 -27.33 12.77 9.09
C ALA A 21 -26.57 11.75 8.23
N ASP A 22 -26.92 11.63 6.95
CA ASP A 22 -26.37 10.66 6.02
C ASP A 22 -26.21 11.31 4.64
N VAL A 23 -24.99 11.64 4.31
CA VAL A 23 -24.66 12.31 3.05
C VAL A 23 -24.55 11.33 1.89
N GLU A 24 -24.15 10.09 2.12
CA GLU A 24 -24.21 9.05 1.09
C GLU A 24 -25.66 8.75 0.72
N GLY A 25 -26.56 8.62 1.70
CA GLY A 25 -27.99 8.48 1.47
C GLY A 25 -28.63 9.67 0.72
N TYR A 26 -28.10 10.88 0.93
CA TYR A 26 -28.55 12.04 0.15
C TYR A 26 -28.20 11.92 -1.34
N TYR A 27 -26.99 11.48 -1.67
CA TYR A 27 -26.57 11.28 -3.06
C TYR A 27 -27.27 10.07 -3.72
N GLU A 28 -27.51 8.97 -3.01
CA GLU A 28 -28.31 7.87 -3.50
C GLU A 28 -29.75 8.28 -3.80
N ASN A 29 -30.37 9.05 -2.93
CA ASN A 29 -31.73 9.59 -3.12
C ASN A 29 -31.79 10.60 -4.29
N ALA A 30 -30.71 11.32 -4.55
CA ALA A 30 -30.60 12.23 -5.69
C ALA A 30 -30.25 11.51 -7.00
N LYS A 31 -30.06 10.17 -7.00
CA LYS A 31 -29.61 9.36 -8.16
C LYS A 31 -28.30 9.87 -8.78
N ILE A 32 -27.38 10.35 -7.95
CA ILE A 32 -26.07 10.83 -8.39
C ILE A 32 -25.09 9.66 -8.35
N ASN A 33 -24.68 9.17 -9.51
CA ASN A 33 -23.55 8.25 -9.61
C ASN A 33 -22.24 9.04 -9.48
N ARG A 34 -21.55 8.88 -8.36
CA ARG A 34 -20.30 9.57 -8.08
C ARG A 34 -19.12 8.67 -8.40
N VAL A 35 -18.27 9.10 -9.33
CA VAL A 35 -16.97 8.48 -9.60
C VAL A 35 -15.90 9.39 -9.02
N TYR A 36 -15.17 8.91 -8.01
CA TYR A 36 -14.13 9.70 -7.35
C TYR A 36 -12.78 9.60 -8.05
N VAL A 37 -12.44 8.42 -8.57
CA VAL A 37 -11.23 8.16 -9.37
C VAL A 37 -11.61 7.37 -10.61
N ASP A 38 -11.21 7.82 -11.79
CA ASP A 38 -11.38 7.06 -13.02
C ASP A 38 -10.34 5.93 -13.09
N ARG A 39 -10.66 4.80 -12.48
CA ARG A 39 -9.78 3.62 -12.42
C ARG A 39 -9.41 3.07 -13.79
N VAL A 40 -10.27 3.26 -14.81
CA VAL A 40 -9.99 2.82 -16.18
C VAL A 40 -8.88 3.67 -16.77
N HIS A 41 -8.99 4.99 -16.60
CA HIS A 41 -7.93 5.93 -17.02
C HIS A 41 -6.62 5.67 -16.28
N VAL A 42 -6.64 5.55 -14.94
CA VAL A 42 -5.43 5.28 -14.15
C VAL A 42 -4.72 4.01 -14.61
N LYS A 43 -5.47 2.91 -14.78
CA LYS A 43 -4.89 1.65 -15.25
C LYS A 43 -4.31 1.77 -16.65
N LYS A 44 -4.99 2.50 -17.54
CA LYS A 44 -4.48 2.76 -18.90
C LYS A 44 -3.19 3.59 -18.85
N ALA A 45 -3.19 4.69 -18.11
CA ALA A 45 -2.01 5.53 -17.93
C ALA A 45 -0.83 4.77 -17.31
N PHE A 46 -1.11 3.88 -16.33
CA PHE A 46 -0.09 3.01 -15.74
C PHE A 46 0.46 2.00 -16.75
N ALA A 47 -0.39 1.39 -17.56
CA ALA A 47 0.06 0.49 -18.62
C ALA A 47 0.91 1.22 -19.68
N GLU A 48 0.52 2.44 -20.07
CA GLU A 48 1.31 3.28 -20.97
C GLU A 48 2.66 3.69 -20.36
N TYR A 49 2.68 4.06 -19.07
CA TYR A 49 3.90 4.36 -18.34
C TYR A 49 4.85 3.16 -18.29
N THR A 50 4.33 1.99 -17.95
CA THR A 50 5.14 0.77 -17.83
C THR A 50 5.59 0.20 -19.16
N ALA A 51 4.87 0.47 -20.26
CA ALA A 51 5.27 0.08 -21.62
C ALA A 51 6.59 0.74 -22.10
N ALA A 52 7.05 1.81 -21.44
CA ALA A 52 8.35 2.42 -21.69
C ALA A 52 9.54 1.62 -21.12
N TYR A 53 9.27 0.54 -20.39
CA TYR A 53 10.26 -0.34 -19.75
C TYR A 53 10.22 -1.73 -20.40
N ASN A 54 11.30 -2.50 -20.22
CA ASN A 54 11.40 -3.84 -20.79
C ASN A 54 10.37 -4.79 -20.16
N ALA A 55 9.31 -5.12 -20.89
CA ALA A 55 8.25 -6.02 -20.40
C ALA A 55 8.72 -7.48 -20.22
N ASP A 56 9.83 -7.90 -20.86
CA ASP A 56 10.42 -9.23 -20.71
C ASP A 56 11.32 -9.33 -19.49
N ASP A 57 11.63 -8.22 -18.82
CA ASP A 57 12.37 -8.22 -17.56
C ASP A 57 11.47 -8.73 -16.42
N PRO A 58 11.82 -9.87 -15.78
CA PRO A 58 11.03 -10.42 -14.67
C PRO A 58 10.81 -9.42 -13.52
N LYS A 59 11.78 -8.53 -13.28
CA LYS A 59 11.69 -7.49 -12.25
C LYS A 59 10.61 -6.46 -12.59
N ILE A 60 10.51 -6.05 -13.85
CA ILE A 60 9.47 -5.13 -14.31
C ILE A 60 8.10 -5.78 -14.19
N LYS A 61 7.96 -7.02 -14.67
CA LYS A 61 6.70 -7.78 -14.56
C LYS A 61 6.28 -7.97 -13.10
N LEU A 62 7.22 -8.35 -12.23
CA LEU A 62 6.97 -8.49 -10.79
C LEU A 62 6.36 -7.21 -10.21
N LYS A 63 6.92 -6.04 -10.54
CA LYS A 63 6.46 -4.76 -10.02
C LYS A 63 5.12 -4.30 -10.62
N ILE A 64 4.83 -4.62 -11.87
CA ILE A 64 3.50 -4.39 -12.45
C ILE A 64 2.45 -5.19 -11.67
N ASP A 65 2.65 -6.50 -11.51
CA ASP A 65 1.73 -7.39 -10.82
C ASP A 65 1.56 -7.01 -9.35
N HIS A 66 2.65 -6.67 -8.66
CA HIS A 66 2.67 -6.17 -7.28
C HIS A 66 1.83 -4.90 -7.15
N THR A 67 2.02 -3.92 -8.01
CA THR A 67 1.27 -2.64 -7.98
C THR A 67 -0.25 -2.86 -8.02
N TYR A 68 -0.74 -3.71 -8.92
CA TYR A 68 -2.18 -4.00 -9.00
C TYR A 68 -2.70 -4.71 -7.74
N ARG A 69 -1.92 -5.63 -7.17
CA ARG A 69 -2.32 -6.33 -5.92
C ARG A 69 -2.32 -5.37 -4.73
N VAL A 70 -1.29 -4.53 -4.58
CA VAL A 70 -1.22 -3.52 -3.51
C VAL A 70 -2.39 -2.54 -3.61
N ALA A 71 -2.76 -2.08 -4.80
CA ALA A 71 -3.93 -1.22 -4.99
C ALA A 71 -5.23 -1.90 -4.52
N ALA A 72 -5.44 -3.18 -4.85
CA ALA A 72 -6.60 -3.94 -4.39
C ALA A 72 -6.59 -4.16 -2.87
N LEU A 73 -5.42 -4.38 -2.28
CA LEU A 73 -5.24 -4.51 -0.83
C LEU A 73 -5.52 -3.19 -0.12
N CYS A 74 -5.03 -2.05 -0.64
CA CYS A 74 -5.36 -0.72 -0.11
C CYS A 74 -6.86 -0.48 -0.06
N GLU A 75 -7.59 -0.82 -1.13
CA GLU A 75 -9.05 -0.72 -1.17
C GLU A 75 -9.72 -1.57 -0.09
N ARG A 76 -9.31 -2.84 0.04
CA ARG A 76 -9.89 -3.77 1.01
C ARG A 76 -9.64 -3.32 2.45
N ILE A 77 -8.39 -2.94 2.76
CA ILE A 77 -7.98 -2.48 4.10
C ILE A 77 -8.67 -1.16 4.45
N ALA A 78 -8.74 -0.20 3.52
CA ALA A 78 -9.39 1.09 3.73
C ALA A 78 -10.91 0.92 4.02
N LYS A 79 -11.59 0.02 3.30
CA LYS A 79 -12.99 -0.33 3.58
C LYS A 79 -13.18 -0.91 4.98
N ALA A 80 -12.35 -1.86 5.38
CA ALA A 80 -12.40 -2.48 6.69
C ALA A 80 -12.03 -1.49 7.82
N ALA A 81 -11.18 -0.52 7.55
CA ALA A 81 -10.86 0.59 8.45
C ALA A 81 -11.98 1.63 8.57
N GLY A 82 -13.11 1.47 7.87
CA GLY A 82 -14.24 2.39 7.91
C GLY A 82 -13.99 3.73 7.21
N MET A 83 -13.03 3.78 6.26
CA MET A 83 -12.80 4.98 5.47
C MET A 83 -14.00 5.25 4.54
N CYS A 84 -14.31 6.51 4.29
CA CYS A 84 -15.39 6.86 3.38
C CYS A 84 -15.08 6.46 1.94
N ALA A 85 -16.10 6.35 1.09
CA ALA A 85 -15.96 5.91 -0.30
C ALA A 85 -14.91 6.72 -1.08
N TYR A 86 -14.83 8.03 -0.86
CA TYR A 86 -13.81 8.89 -1.46
C TYR A 86 -12.39 8.50 -1.03
N ASP A 87 -12.16 8.31 0.27
CA ASP A 87 -10.85 7.94 0.81
C ASP A 87 -10.44 6.51 0.40
N VAL A 88 -11.41 5.61 0.23
CA VAL A 88 -11.17 4.26 -0.33
C VAL A 88 -10.63 4.36 -1.77
N GLU A 89 -11.20 5.24 -2.60
CA GLU A 89 -10.70 5.46 -3.97
C GLU A 89 -9.28 6.08 -3.97
N LEU A 90 -9.01 7.02 -3.08
CA LEU A 90 -7.67 7.61 -2.93
C LEU A 90 -6.66 6.60 -2.38
N ALA A 91 -7.07 5.71 -1.47
CA ALA A 91 -6.24 4.63 -0.97
C ALA A 91 -5.88 3.64 -2.09
N TRP A 92 -6.85 3.26 -2.94
CA TRP A 92 -6.59 2.47 -4.14
C TRP A 92 -5.59 3.18 -5.08
N LEU A 93 -5.77 4.48 -5.29
CA LEU A 93 -4.87 5.29 -6.13
C LEU A 93 -3.45 5.33 -5.55
N SER A 94 -3.31 5.50 -4.23
CA SER A 94 -1.99 5.47 -3.58
C SER A 94 -1.27 4.15 -3.82
N GLY A 95 -1.99 3.02 -3.76
CA GLY A 95 -1.45 1.70 -4.09
C GLY A 95 -1.03 1.56 -5.56
N MET A 96 -1.78 2.16 -6.50
CA MET A 96 -1.40 2.19 -7.92
C MET A 96 -0.14 3.00 -8.22
N LEU A 97 0.18 3.97 -7.38
CA LEU A 97 1.25 4.93 -7.64
C LEU A 97 2.49 4.76 -6.75
N HIS A 98 2.42 3.97 -5.66
CA HIS A 98 3.46 3.93 -4.64
C HIS A 98 4.84 3.55 -5.17
N ASP A 99 4.90 2.66 -6.13
CA ASP A 99 6.13 2.06 -6.66
C ASP A 99 6.52 2.55 -8.07
N VAL A 100 5.95 3.66 -8.56
CA VAL A 100 6.33 4.22 -9.88
C VAL A 100 7.83 4.50 -9.97
N GLY A 101 8.49 4.85 -8.87
CA GLY A 101 9.94 5.05 -8.80
C GLY A 101 10.77 3.79 -9.06
N ARG A 102 10.23 2.60 -8.83
CA ARG A 102 10.92 1.32 -9.04
C ARG A 102 11.25 1.07 -10.51
N PHE A 103 10.39 1.48 -11.43
CA PHE A 103 10.62 1.30 -12.87
C PHE A 103 11.85 2.09 -13.34
N GLU A 104 11.96 3.36 -12.95
CA GLU A 104 13.14 4.16 -13.23
C GLU A 104 14.39 3.69 -12.45
N GLN A 105 14.22 3.21 -11.20
CA GLN A 105 15.31 2.62 -10.42
C GLN A 105 15.91 1.40 -11.14
N ILE A 106 15.09 0.46 -11.59
CA ILE A 106 15.54 -0.72 -12.35
C ILE A 106 16.23 -0.29 -13.65
N LYS A 107 15.62 0.61 -14.41
CA LYS A 107 16.18 1.09 -15.67
C LYS A 107 17.56 1.73 -15.50
N ARG A 108 17.76 2.51 -14.42
CA ARG A 108 19.02 3.25 -14.20
C ARG A 108 20.09 2.42 -13.50
N TYR A 109 19.68 1.56 -12.56
CA TYR A 109 20.61 0.89 -11.63
C TYR A 109 20.54 -0.63 -11.68
N ASN A 110 19.58 -1.21 -12.38
CA ASN A 110 19.34 -2.67 -12.49
C ASN A 110 19.22 -3.38 -11.13
N THR A 111 18.78 -2.69 -10.08
CA THR A 111 18.62 -3.23 -8.73
C THR A 111 17.39 -2.69 -8.02
N PHE A 112 16.85 -3.47 -7.07
CA PHE A 112 15.83 -3.03 -6.11
C PHE A 112 16.45 -2.52 -4.79
N SER A 113 17.78 -2.60 -4.62
CA SER A 113 18.45 -2.15 -3.41
C SER A 113 18.47 -0.63 -3.35
N ASP A 114 17.73 -0.06 -2.41
CA ASP A 114 17.74 1.38 -2.17
C ASP A 114 19.11 1.86 -1.65
N ALA A 115 19.84 0.99 -0.94
CA ALA A 115 21.17 1.30 -0.43
C ALA A 115 22.22 1.44 -1.54
N ASP A 116 22.06 0.68 -2.63
CA ASP A 116 23.00 0.65 -3.77
C ASP A 116 22.54 1.57 -4.89
N SER A 117 21.44 2.29 -4.75
CA SER A 117 20.88 3.15 -5.78
C SER A 117 20.22 4.42 -5.25
N VAL A 118 18.89 4.44 -5.19
CA VAL A 118 18.07 5.56 -4.71
C VAL A 118 16.93 5.04 -3.82
N ASP A 119 16.51 5.83 -2.85
CA ASP A 119 15.29 5.59 -2.08
C ASP A 119 14.09 5.68 -3.04
N HIS A 120 13.54 4.54 -3.43
CA HIS A 120 12.50 4.44 -4.46
C HIS A 120 11.22 5.18 -4.10
N ALA A 121 10.86 5.22 -2.81
CA ALA A 121 9.65 5.89 -2.35
C ALA A 121 9.77 7.41 -2.51
N LYS A 122 10.88 7.99 -2.06
CA LYS A 122 11.16 9.42 -2.25
C LYS A 122 11.31 9.76 -3.73
N PHE A 123 12.03 8.93 -4.48
CA PHE A 123 12.23 9.13 -5.90
C PHE A 123 10.90 9.06 -6.68
N GLY A 124 10.06 8.07 -6.39
CA GLY A 124 8.72 7.95 -6.98
C GLY A 124 7.83 9.14 -6.64
N ALA A 125 7.84 9.60 -5.39
CA ALA A 125 7.10 10.79 -4.98
C ALA A 125 7.63 12.06 -5.70
N ASP A 126 8.94 12.18 -5.91
CA ASP A 126 9.51 13.30 -6.67
C ASP A 126 9.08 13.27 -8.13
N LEU A 127 9.13 12.11 -8.81
CA LEU A 127 8.63 11.94 -10.17
C LEU A 127 7.15 12.34 -10.28
N LEU A 128 6.32 11.89 -9.34
CA LEU A 128 4.88 12.17 -9.36
C LEU A 128 4.58 13.65 -9.12
N PHE A 129 5.07 14.22 -8.03
CA PHE A 129 4.59 15.49 -7.52
C PHE A 129 5.49 16.68 -7.84
N LYS A 130 6.82 16.49 -7.97
CA LYS A 130 7.74 17.56 -8.38
C LYS A 130 7.87 17.65 -9.90
N ASP A 131 8.06 16.50 -10.57
CA ASP A 131 8.24 16.44 -12.01
C ASP A 131 6.90 16.41 -12.76
N GLY A 132 5.78 16.31 -12.03
CA GLY A 132 4.43 16.46 -12.55
C GLY A 132 3.85 15.21 -13.23
N LEU A 133 4.49 14.04 -13.10
CA LEU A 133 3.98 12.78 -13.67
C LEU A 133 2.58 12.43 -13.19
N ILE A 134 2.17 12.88 -11.99
CA ILE A 134 0.83 12.67 -11.43
C ILE A 134 -0.27 13.14 -12.38
N SER A 135 -0.04 14.19 -13.17
CA SER A 135 -1.02 14.71 -14.12
C SER A 135 -1.39 13.71 -15.21
N THR A 136 -0.48 12.80 -15.56
CA THR A 136 -0.74 11.71 -16.54
C THR A 136 -1.79 10.74 -16.01
N PHE A 137 -1.79 10.48 -14.72
CA PHE A 137 -2.74 9.58 -14.05
C PHE A 137 -4.05 10.27 -13.69
N LEU A 138 -4.07 11.61 -13.57
CA LEU A 138 -5.19 12.37 -13.02
C LEU A 138 -5.94 13.25 -14.05
N ASN A 139 -5.64 13.18 -15.33
CA ASN A 139 -6.32 14.00 -16.35
C ASN A 139 -7.83 13.67 -16.47
N GLY A 140 -8.66 14.58 -15.96
CA GLY A 140 -10.13 14.52 -16.07
C GLY A 140 -10.82 13.50 -15.13
N MET A 141 -10.32 13.30 -13.93
CA MET A 141 -10.50 12.07 -13.19
C MET A 141 -11.61 11.97 -12.17
N VAL A 142 -12.44 12.96 -11.96
CA VAL A 142 -13.62 12.77 -11.13
C VAL A 142 -14.84 13.20 -11.91
N LYS A 143 -15.73 12.26 -12.19
CA LYS A 143 -16.98 12.52 -12.90
C LYS A 143 -18.15 12.18 -11.99
N CYS A 144 -19.04 13.13 -11.75
CA CYS A 144 -20.35 12.89 -11.18
C CYS A 144 -21.40 12.98 -12.29
N THR A 145 -22.17 11.91 -12.52
CA THR A 145 -23.24 11.90 -13.52
C THR A 145 -24.60 12.02 -12.83
N GLY A 146 -25.54 12.76 -13.45
CA GLY A 146 -26.94 12.80 -13.01
C GLY A 146 -27.36 13.97 -12.13
N TYR A 147 -26.47 14.91 -11.80
CA TYR A 147 -26.82 16.13 -11.09
C TYR A 147 -27.24 17.25 -12.06
N LYS A 148 -28.37 17.96 -11.78
CA LYS A 148 -28.77 19.16 -12.51
C LYS A 148 -28.44 20.39 -11.64
N PRO A 149 -27.54 21.25 -12.07
CA PRO A 149 -27.07 22.36 -11.23
C PRO A 149 -28.05 23.54 -11.18
N GLY A 150 -28.12 24.17 -10.02
CA GLY A 150 -28.74 25.47 -9.85
C GLY A 150 -27.76 26.66 -9.82
N ALA A 151 -26.48 26.44 -9.39
CA ALA A 151 -25.55 27.55 -9.14
C ALA A 151 -24.08 27.26 -9.43
N LEU A 152 -23.74 26.16 -10.09
CA LEU A 152 -22.35 25.71 -10.32
C LEU A 152 -22.07 25.43 -11.80
N GLU A 153 -22.65 26.24 -12.70
CA GLU A 153 -22.63 26.04 -14.16
C GLU A 153 -21.23 25.93 -14.77
N ASP A 154 -20.22 26.55 -14.16
CA ASP A 154 -18.85 26.56 -14.67
C ASP A 154 -18.06 25.25 -14.42
N ARG A 155 -18.64 24.27 -13.72
CA ARG A 155 -17.99 23.01 -13.36
C ARG A 155 -18.56 21.79 -14.06
N TYR A 156 -19.44 21.97 -15.05
CA TYR A 156 -20.07 20.89 -15.78
C TYR A 156 -19.66 20.88 -17.24
N SER A 157 -19.47 19.69 -17.76
CA SER A 157 -19.40 19.53 -19.22
C SER A 157 -20.79 19.67 -19.84
N SER A 158 -20.85 19.97 -21.16
CA SER A 158 -22.09 20.16 -21.93
C SER A 158 -23.07 18.96 -21.89
N ASP A 159 -22.60 17.81 -21.45
CA ASP A 159 -23.38 16.56 -21.27
C ASP A 159 -23.88 16.34 -19.83
N GLY A 160 -23.74 17.33 -18.96
CA GLY A 160 -24.24 17.28 -17.57
C GLY A 160 -23.36 16.43 -16.62
N VAL A 161 -22.09 16.22 -16.99
CA VAL A 161 -21.11 15.51 -16.18
C VAL A 161 -20.39 16.52 -15.29
N PHE A 162 -20.41 16.31 -13.98
CA PHE A 162 -19.62 17.14 -13.04
C PHE A 162 -18.14 16.77 -13.17
N LEU A 163 -17.33 17.73 -13.57
CA LEU A 163 -15.89 17.57 -13.72
C LEU A 163 -15.18 18.09 -12.46
N TYR A 164 -14.66 17.18 -11.67
CA TYR A 164 -13.67 17.51 -10.65
C TYR A 164 -12.33 17.62 -11.35
N ASP A 165 -11.92 18.82 -11.68
CA ASP A 165 -10.73 19.06 -12.49
C ASP A 165 -9.43 18.64 -11.80
N ARG A 166 -9.43 18.51 -10.46
CA ARG A 166 -8.22 18.15 -9.70
C ARG A 166 -8.60 17.64 -8.31
N LEU A 167 -7.84 16.69 -7.80
CA LEU A 167 -7.76 16.48 -6.36
C LEU A 167 -7.39 17.80 -5.69
N ASN A 168 -7.99 18.10 -4.54
CA ASN A 168 -7.64 19.32 -3.82
C ASN A 168 -6.19 19.23 -3.31
N LYS A 169 -5.64 20.38 -2.91
CA LYS A 169 -4.25 20.48 -2.46
C LYS A 169 -3.96 19.55 -1.28
N SER A 170 -4.88 19.43 -0.33
CA SER A 170 -4.72 18.55 0.85
C SER A 170 -4.69 17.07 0.48
N ASP A 171 -5.47 16.63 -0.52
CA ASP A 171 -5.44 15.25 -1.01
C ASP A 171 -4.12 14.94 -1.73
N MET A 172 -3.60 15.88 -2.51
CA MET A 172 -2.31 15.75 -3.18
C MET A 172 -1.16 15.65 -2.17
N GLU A 173 -1.15 16.52 -1.16
CA GLU A 173 -0.15 16.50 -0.08
C GLU A 173 -0.20 15.19 0.72
N MET A 174 -1.40 14.69 1.01
CA MET A 174 -1.60 13.41 1.69
C MET A 174 -1.12 12.21 0.85
N LEU A 175 -1.46 12.17 -0.44
CA LEU A 175 -0.99 11.11 -1.35
C LEU A 175 0.55 11.14 -1.48
N GLU A 176 1.14 12.33 -1.65
CA GLU A 176 2.59 12.49 -1.68
C GLU A 176 3.22 11.97 -0.40
N LEU A 177 2.69 12.35 0.76
CA LEU A 177 3.17 11.91 2.06
C LEU A 177 3.11 10.38 2.20
N ALA A 178 1.97 9.75 1.91
CA ALA A 178 1.80 8.32 2.02
C ALA A 178 2.77 7.56 1.10
N ILE A 179 2.90 7.98 -0.16
CA ILE A 179 3.83 7.39 -1.13
C ILE A 179 5.28 7.59 -0.69
N ARG A 180 5.66 8.78 -0.24
CA ARG A 180 7.02 9.11 0.20
C ARG A 180 7.47 8.33 1.43
N CYS A 181 6.51 7.91 2.28
CA CYS A 181 6.79 7.28 3.57
C CYS A 181 6.53 5.77 3.59
N HIS A 182 6.08 5.15 2.48
CA HIS A 182 5.62 3.76 2.53
C HIS A 182 6.74 2.77 2.89
N ASN A 183 8.00 3.05 2.49
CA ASN A 183 9.16 2.20 2.78
C ASN A 183 9.89 2.57 4.09
N MET A 184 9.47 3.63 4.80
CA MET A 184 10.15 4.06 6.03
C MET A 184 9.93 3.06 7.15
N TYR A 185 10.96 2.87 8.00
CA TYR A 185 10.86 2.03 9.19
C TYR A 185 9.75 2.52 10.14
N ARG A 186 9.61 3.83 10.32
CA ARG A 186 8.50 4.46 11.04
C ARG A 186 7.98 5.67 10.27
N ILE A 187 6.67 5.86 10.28
CA ILE A 187 6.04 7.06 9.70
C ILE A 187 6.40 8.30 10.53
N PRO A 188 6.39 9.50 9.93
CA PRO A 188 6.64 10.74 10.65
C PRO A 188 5.68 10.95 11.83
N GLN A 189 6.15 11.64 12.86
CA GLN A 189 5.31 12.06 13.98
C GLN A 189 4.53 13.34 13.62
N GLY A 190 3.42 13.57 14.31
CA GLY A 190 2.63 14.81 14.16
C GLY A 190 1.67 14.80 12.96
N LEU A 191 1.47 13.67 12.32
CA LEU A 191 0.47 13.51 11.27
C LEU A 191 -0.95 13.63 11.86
N ASN A 192 -1.88 14.24 11.09
CA ASN A 192 -3.29 14.17 11.44
C ASN A 192 -3.86 12.75 11.22
N SER A 193 -5.06 12.48 11.74
CA SER A 193 -5.65 11.14 11.71
C SER A 193 -5.84 10.59 10.29
N ARG A 194 -6.17 11.44 9.31
CA ARG A 194 -6.36 11.04 7.92
C ARG A 194 -5.02 10.70 7.27
N GLU A 195 -4.02 11.56 7.41
CA GLU A 195 -2.65 11.31 6.91
C GLU A 195 -2.08 10.02 7.48
N GLN A 196 -2.23 9.80 8.80
CA GLN A 196 -1.79 8.58 9.45
C GLN A 196 -2.51 7.35 8.91
N ALA A 197 -3.84 7.43 8.70
CA ALA A 197 -4.62 6.33 8.15
C ALA A 197 -4.15 5.94 6.74
N PHE A 198 -3.90 6.92 5.85
CA PHE A 198 -3.38 6.64 4.50
C PHE A 198 -1.97 6.04 4.50
N CYS A 199 -1.07 6.56 5.33
CA CYS A 199 0.26 5.97 5.50
C CYS A 199 0.17 4.52 5.98
N ASN A 200 -0.69 4.24 6.96
CA ASN A 200 -0.86 2.90 7.51
C ASN A 200 -1.49 1.94 6.50
N VAL A 201 -2.56 2.34 5.79
CA VAL A 201 -3.21 1.51 4.76
C VAL A 201 -2.22 1.11 3.66
N LEU A 202 -1.47 2.06 3.12
CA LEU A 202 -0.51 1.79 2.06
C LEU A 202 0.62 0.87 2.55
N ARG A 203 1.18 1.13 3.73
CA ARG A 203 2.25 0.32 4.33
C ARG A 203 1.81 -1.10 4.65
N ASP A 204 0.59 -1.27 5.17
CA ASP A 204 0.03 -2.59 5.43
C ASP A 204 -0.15 -3.35 4.11
N ALA A 205 -0.78 -2.73 3.11
CA ALA A 205 -1.02 -3.34 1.81
C ALA A 205 0.27 -3.79 1.12
N ASP A 206 1.31 -2.95 1.14
CA ASP A 206 2.63 -3.28 0.59
C ASP A 206 3.26 -4.47 1.33
N LYS A 207 3.28 -4.46 2.68
CA LYS A 207 3.84 -5.57 3.46
C LYS A 207 3.09 -6.88 3.25
N VAL A 208 1.75 -6.85 3.17
CA VAL A 208 0.95 -8.04 2.89
C VAL A 208 1.33 -8.65 1.54
N ASP A 209 1.55 -7.86 0.50
CA ASP A 209 1.97 -8.38 -0.80
C ASP A 209 3.45 -8.81 -0.82
N ILE A 210 4.31 -8.19 0.00
CA ILE A 210 5.71 -8.61 0.14
C ILE A 210 5.83 -10.08 0.59
N PHE A 211 4.92 -10.59 1.44
CA PHE A 211 4.94 -12.02 1.80
C PHE A 211 4.78 -12.92 0.56
N LYS A 212 3.88 -12.56 -0.37
CA LYS A 212 3.73 -13.26 -1.64
C LYS A 212 4.98 -13.14 -2.49
N VAL A 213 5.52 -11.93 -2.64
CA VAL A 213 6.75 -11.69 -3.41
C VAL A 213 7.90 -12.56 -2.90
N ASN A 214 8.07 -12.67 -1.58
CA ASN A 214 9.13 -13.49 -0.97
C ASN A 214 8.96 -14.99 -1.23
N ILE A 215 7.75 -15.48 -1.49
CA ILE A 215 7.49 -16.91 -1.78
C ILE A 215 7.58 -17.20 -3.28
N ASP A 216 7.13 -16.27 -4.13
CA ASP A 216 7.02 -16.49 -5.57
C ASP A 216 8.31 -16.13 -6.35
N THR A 217 9.23 -15.41 -5.70
CA THR A 217 10.52 -15.01 -6.32
C THR A 217 11.63 -15.99 -5.90
N PRO A 218 12.57 -16.32 -6.79
CA PRO A 218 13.71 -17.17 -6.44
C PRO A 218 14.47 -16.68 -5.21
N LEU A 219 14.87 -17.61 -4.34
CA LEU A 219 15.54 -17.31 -3.08
C LEU A 219 16.80 -16.46 -3.28
N GLU A 220 17.57 -16.75 -4.33
CA GLU A 220 18.79 -16.04 -4.68
C GLU A 220 18.54 -14.55 -4.96
N GLU A 221 17.40 -14.21 -5.58
CA GLU A 221 17.03 -12.82 -5.86
C GLU A 221 16.52 -12.09 -4.61
N ILE A 222 15.75 -12.78 -3.75
CA ILE A 222 15.19 -12.20 -2.53
C ILE A 222 16.27 -11.95 -1.48
N TYR A 223 17.17 -12.92 -1.28
CA TYR A 223 18.14 -12.89 -0.20
C TYR A 223 19.54 -12.46 -0.67
N ASN A 224 19.74 -12.26 -1.99
CA ASN A 224 21.01 -11.89 -2.62
C ASN A 224 22.16 -12.78 -2.15
N THR A 225 21.92 -14.09 -2.14
CA THR A 225 22.85 -15.15 -1.71
C THR A 225 22.54 -16.41 -2.48
N THR A 226 23.41 -17.41 -2.44
CA THR A 226 23.11 -18.72 -3.04
C THR A 226 22.12 -19.50 -2.18
N THR A 227 21.34 -20.38 -2.81
CA THR A 227 20.46 -21.31 -2.05
C THR A 227 21.26 -22.13 -1.05
N GLU A 228 22.46 -22.61 -1.42
CA GLU A 228 23.33 -23.39 -0.53
C GLU A 228 23.76 -22.60 0.72
N GLU A 229 24.16 -21.33 0.57
CA GLU A 229 24.52 -20.45 1.68
C GLU A 229 23.32 -20.18 2.59
N LEU A 230 22.15 -19.89 2.01
CA LEU A 230 20.92 -19.69 2.77
C LEU A 230 20.55 -20.94 3.58
N MET A 231 20.59 -22.14 2.95
CA MET A 231 20.20 -23.40 3.60
C MET A 231 21.16 -23.81 4.73
N LYS A 232 22.41 -23.35 4.71
CA LYS A 232 23.41 -23.61 5.77
C LYS A 232 23.48 -22.49 6.82
N SER A 233 22.83 -21.36 6.59
CA SER A 233 22.98 -20.20 7.44
C SER A 233 22.26 -20.37 8.78
N ASP A 234 22.80 -19.76 9.84
CA ASP A 234 22.18 -19.71 11.17
C ASP A 234 21.38 -18.42 11.36
N ILE A 235 20.38 -18.49 12.23
CA ILE A 235 19.68 -17.32 12.76
C ILE A 235 20.44 -16.83 13.98
N THR A 236 20.84 -15.56 13.98
CA THR A 236 21.58 -14.98 15.12
C THR A 236 20.66 -14.77 16.34
N ASP A 237 21.25 -14.86 17.54
CA ASP A 237 20.48 -14.64 18.77
C ASP A 237 20.00 -13.18 18.87
N GLU A 238 20.78 -12.21 18.39
CA GLU A 238 20.41 -10.78 18.31
C GLU A 238 19.09 -10.57 17.52
N VAL A 239 18.90 -11.33 16.43
CA VAL A 239 17.65 -11.27 15.61
C VAL A 239 16.48 -11.93 16.33
N LEU A 240 16.70 -13.02 17.08
CA LEU A 240 15.64 -13.65 17.87
C LEU A 240 15.21 -12.75 19.04
N GLU A 241 16.16 -12.12 19.74
CA GLU A 241 15.85 -11.15 20.80
C GLU A 241 15.03 -9.98 20.24
N ALA A 242 15.42 -9.42 19.08
CA ALA A 242 14.66 -8.37 18.42
C ALA A 242 13.27 -8.84 17.95
N PHE A 243 13.13 -10.12 17.54
CA PHE A 243 11.83 -10.68 17.18
C PHE A 243 10.86 -10.75 18.36
N ASP A 244 11.40 -10.97 19.58
CA ASP A 244 10.63 -11.02 20.82
C ASP A 244 10.06 -9.66 21.26
N GLU A 245 10.56 -8.56 20.69
CA GLU A 245 10.02 -7.21 20.91
C GLU A 245 8.73 -6.93 20.12
N GLU A 246 8.23 -7.89 19.36
CA GLU A 246 7.00 -7.82 18.55
C GLU A 246 6.98 -6.60 17.59
N HIS A 247 8.11 -6.30 16.93
CA HIS A 247 8.18 -5.31 15.87
C HIS A 247 9.15 -5.71 14.75
N CYS A 248 9.14 -4.96 13.64
CA CYS A 248 9.99 -5.24 12.49
C CYS A 248 11.49 -5.16 12.85
N ILE A 249 12.24 -6.17 12.47
CA ILE A 249 13.68 -6.26 12.71
C ILE A 249 14.44 -5.32 11.77
N LEU A 250 15.31 -4.49 12.33
CA LEU A 250 16.15 -3.59 11.56
C LEU A 250 17.11 -4.34 10.63
N LYS A 251 17.25 -3.86 9.39
CA LYS A 251 18.19 -4.46 8.43
C LYS A 251 19.63 -4.46 8.95
N ALA A 252 20.02 -3.47 9.76
CA ALA A 252 21.38 -3.31 10.27
C ALA A 252 21.85 -4.44 11.20
N ILE A 253 20.92 -5.16 11.84
CA ILE A 253 21.27 -6.29 12.72
C ILE A 253 21.18 -7.65 12.03
N ARG A 254 20.64 -7.71 10.79
CA ARG A 254 20.55 -8.95 10.01
C ARG A 254 21.91 -9.25 9.39
N ARG A 255 22.63 -10.21 9.94
CA ARG A 255 24.01 -10.54 9.58
C ARG A 255 24.11 -11.75 8.66
N THR A 256 23.08 -12.59 8.65
CA THR A 256 23.04 -13.83 7.89
C THR A 256 21.86 -13.84 6.91
N PRO A 257 21.91 -14.68 5.87
CA PRO A 257 20.73 -14.88 5.00
C PRO A 257 19.49 -15.33 5.78
N ALA A 258 19.62 -16.24 6.76
CA ALA A 258 18.52 -16.70 7.60
C ALA A 258 17.94 -15.58 8.49
N ASP A 259 18.76 -14.64 8.97
CA ASP A 259 18.28 -13.42 9.67
C ASP A 259 17.33 -12.60 8.79
N THR A 260 17.60 -12.56 7.49
CA THR A 260 16.73 -11.84 6.54
C THR A 260 15.38 -12.53 6.39
N VAL A 261 15.32 -13.88 6.46
CA VAL A 261 14.04 -14.62 6.50
C VAL A 261 13.21 -14.18 7.69
N ILE A 262 13.82 -14.16 8.90
CA ILE A 262 13.13 -13.71 10.12
C ILE A 262 12.73 -12.23 10.01
N GLY A 263 13.59 -11.41 9.40
CA GLY A 263 13.27 -10.01 9.12
C GLY A 263 12.05 -9.83 8.21
N HIS A 264 11.80 -10.75 7.27
CA HIS A 264 10.57 -10.73 6.47
C HIS A 264 9.36 -11.23 7.27
N VAL A 265 9.50 -12.28 8.08
CA VAL A 265 8.42 -12.73 8.99
C VAL A 265 8.01 -11.60 9.95
N SER A 266 8.96 -10.86 10.50
CA SER A 266 8.70 -9.77 11.45
C SER A 266 7.90 -8.58 10.87
N LEU A 267 7.76 -8.48 9.53
CA LEU A 267 6.89 -7.48 8.92
C LEU A 267 5.43 -7.61 9.36
N ALA A 268 4.99 -8.80 9.79
CA ALA A 268 3.65 -9.03 10.31
C ALA A 268 3.36 -8.23 11.60
N TYR A 269 4.36 -7.96 12.43
CA TYR A 269 4.22 -7.13 13.62
C TYR A 269 3.91 -5.66 13.33
N GLU A 270 4.25 -5.19 12.12
CA GLU A 270 4.02 -3.80 11.69
C GLU A 270 2.63 -3.60 11.05
N LEU A 271 1.83 -4.65 10.89
CA LEU A 271 0.49 -4.53 10.34
C LEU A 271 -0.42 -3.84 11.35
N VAL A 272 -0.94 -2.67 10.99
CA VAL A 272 -1.74 -1.81 11.86
C VAL A 272 -3.17 -2.32 11.97
N TYR A 273 -3.77 -2.74 10.84
CA TYR A 273 -5.17 -3.14 10.79
C TYR A 273 -5.34 -4.66 10.95
N ASP A 274 -6.32 -5.08 11.75
CA ASP A 274 -6.63 -6.51 11.92
C ASP A 274 -7.05 -7.17 10.60
N GLU A 275 -7.67 -6.40 9.69
CA GLU A 275 -7.98 -6.88 8.34
C GLU A 275 -6.71 -7.25 7.56
N SER A 276 -5.61 -6.50 7.71
CA SER A 276 -4.33 -6.83 7.09
C SER A 276 -3.78 -8.16 7.60
N VAL A 277 -3.95 -8.43 8.89
CA VAL A 277 -3.58 -9.72 9.51
C VAL A 277 -4.47 -10.86 8.97
N ARG A 278 -5.80 -10.65 8.86
CA ARG A 278 -6.73 -11.64 8.27
C ARG A 278 -6.35 -11.97 6.82
N ILE A 279 -6.08 -10.95 6.00
CA ILE A 279 -5.65 -11.15 4.61
C ILE A 279 -4.36 -11.98 4.55
N THR A 280 -3.40 -11.70 5.43
CA THR A 280 -2.13 -12.43 5.49
C THR A 280 -2.35 -13.92 5.80
N VAL A 281 -3.28 -14.23 6.72
CA VAL A 281 -3.68 -15.61 7.03
C VAL A 281 -4.42 -16.25 5.85
N GLU A 282 -5.41 -15.58 5.28
CA GLU A 282 -6.17 -16.06 4.12
C GLU A 282 -5.26 -16.41 2.92
N GLN A 283 -4.25 -15.58 2.67
CA GLN A 283 -3.29 -15.81 1.59
C GLN A 283 -2.29 -16.93 1.88
N GLY A 284 -1.97 -17.17 3.15
CA GLY A 284 -1.07 -18.24 3.61
C GLY A 284 0.40 -18.06 3.25
N TYR A 285 0.83 -16.91 2.71
CA TYR A 285 2.24 -16.69 2.33
C TYR A 285 3.14 -16.51 3.55
N LEU A 286 2.67 -15.83 4.60
CA LEU A 286 3.40 -15.75 5.87
C LEU A 286 3.63 -17.15 6.47
N ALA A 287 2.60 -18.00 6.47
CA ALA A 287 2.73 -19.37 6.95
C ALA A 287 3.78 -20.14 6.14
N LYS A 288 3.79 -20.03 4.80
CA LYS A 288 4.81 -20.63 3.95
C LYS A 288 6.21 -20.13 4.29
N LEU A 289 6.37 -18.82 4.51
CA LEU A 289 7.65 -18.22 4.89
C LEU A 289 8.14 -18.75 6.24
N MET A 290 7.24 -18.87 7.23
CA MET A 290 7.54 -19.46 8.53
C MET A 290 7.88 -20.96 8.46
N HIS A 291 7.48 -21.66 7.40
CA HIS A 291 7.85 -23.05 7.15
C HIS A 291 9.14 -23.19 6.34
N PHE A 292 9.93 -22.12 6.24
CA PHE A 292 11.30 -22.23 5.74
C PHE A 292 12.05 -23.36 6.47
N HIS A 293 12.65 -24.27 5.71
CA HIS A 293 13.41 -25.40 6.22
C HIS A 293 14.86 -25.26 5.79
N SER A 294 15.77 -25.35 6.72
CA SER A 294 17.22 -25.24 6.53
C SER A 294 17.90 -26.60 6.66
N ASP A 295 19.07 -26.75 6.07
CA ASP A 295 19.97 -27.88 6.34
C ASP A 295 20.63 -27.76 7.73
N ASN A 296 20.55 -26.60 8.38
CA ASN A 296 21.05 -26.35 9.71
C ASN A 296 19.96 -26.66 10.76
N GLU A 297 20.17 -27.67 11.59
CA GLU A 297 19.20 -28.11 12.61
C GLU A 297 18.91 -27.01 13.64
N GLU A 298 19.91 -26.19 14.02
CA GLU A 298 19.71 -25.10 14.95
C GLU A 298 18.82 -24.01 14.37
N THR A 299 18.97 -23.70 13.07
CA THR A 299 18.07 -22.81 12.35
C THR A 299 16.62 -23.33 12.34
N ASN A 300 16.43 -24.63 12.13
CA ASN A 300 15.09 -25.24 12.17
C ASN A 300 14.47 -25.16 13.57
N ARG A 301 15.27 -25.33 14.64
CA ARG A 301 14.83 -25.16 16.02
C ARG A 301 14.40 -23.74 16.30
N LYS A 302 15.19 -22.74 15.88
CA LYS A 302 14.89 -21.31 16.01
C LYS A 302 13.67 -20.92 15.19
N MET A 303 13.49 -21.44 13.99
CA MET A 303 12.29 -21.24 13.15
C MET A 303 11.02 -21.80 13.81
N ALA A 304 11.11 -22.90 14.55
CA ALA A 304 9.97 -23.42 15.30
C ALA A 304 9.52 -22.46 16.40
N MET A 305 10.44 -21.81 17.10
CA MET A 305 10.15 -20.78 18.10
C MET A 305 9.49 -19.54 17.46
N VAL A 306 10.02 -19.10 16.31
CA VAL A 306 9.45 -17.97 15.54
C VAL A 306 8.01 -18.25 15.13
N ARG A 307 7.72 -19.48 14.63
CA ARG A 307 6.35 -19.91 14.28
C ARG A 307 5.40 -19.83 15.46
N GLU A 308 5.79 -20.45 16.58
CA GLU A 308 4.95 -20.49 17.79
C GLU A 308 4.59 -19.07 18.26
N LYS A 309 5.56 -18.16 18.28
CA LYS A 309 5.35 -16.77 18.68
C LYS A 309 4.45 -16.01 17.70
N MET A 310 4.72 -16.14 16.40
CA MET A 310 3.92 -15.46 15.38
C MET A 310 2.49 -16.00 15.33
N ASP A 311 2.28 -17.31 15.44
CA ASP A 311 0.95 -17.91 15.50
C ASP A 311 0.17 -17.40 16.74
N SER A 312 0.85 -17.28 17.89
CA SER A 312 0.26 -16.71 19.10
C SER A 312 -0.11 -15.24 18.92
N TYR A 313 0.75 -14.45 18.29
CA TYR A 313 0.50 -13.05 17.97
C TYR A 313 -0.73 -12.89 17.04
N VAL A 314 -0.77 -13.68 15.96
CA VAL A 314 -1.89 -13.65 14.99
C VAL A 314 -3.20 -13.99 15.68
N LYS A 315 -3.24 -15.08 16.48
CA LYS A 315 -4.44 -15.47 17.25
C LYS A 315 -4.91 -14.40 18.23
N LYS A 316 -3.96 -13.72 18.89
CA LYS A 316 -4.27 -12.61 19.81
C LYS A 316 -4.91 -11.43 19.07
N ARG A 317 -4.47 -11.16 17.80
CA ARG A 317 -4.94 -10.03 16.99
C ARG A 317 -6.33 -10.26 16.41
N ILE A 318 -6.60 -11.42 15.83
CA ILE A 318 -7.81 -11.66 15.05
C ILE A 318 -8.72 -12.77 15.61
N GLY A 319 -8.30 -13.45 16.70
CA GLY A 319 -9.03 -14.54 17.32
C GLY A 319 -8.72 -15.92 16.70
N GLU A 320 -8.98 -17.00 17.46
CA GLU A 320 -8.63 -18.37 17.04
C GLU A 320 -9.43 -18.87 15.83
N LYS A 321 -10.61 -18.31 15.57
CA LYS A 321 -11.48 -18.75 14.46
C LYS A 321 -11.02 -18.22 13.11
N ASP A 322 -10.28 -17.09 13.12
CA ASP A 322 -9.84 -16.38 11.94
C ASP A 322 -8.32 -16.53 11.71
N ALA A 323 -7.61 -17.27 12.58
CA ALA A 323 -6.15 -17.47 12.56
C ALA A 323 -5.74 -18.79 11.89
#